data_3bd08f716a7b0f44c9dbb9c713c9ea54
#
_entry.id   3bd08f716a7b0f44c9dbb9c713c9ea54
#
_cell.length_a   1.000
_cell.length_b   1.000
_cell.length_c   1.000
_cell.angle_alpha   90.00
_cell.angle_beta   90.00
_cell.angle_gamma   90.00
#
_symmetry.space_group_name_H-M   'P 1'
#
loop_
_entity.id
_entity.type
_entity.pdbx_description
1 polymer ?
#
loop_
_entity_poly.entity_id
_entity_poly.type
_entity_poly.pdbx_seq_one_letter_code
_entity_poly.pdbx_strand_id
1 'polypeptide(L)' 'PTLEVAVKEKIRVREEARAAKDYALADRIRQELLQAGIILEDTKEGVRWKVIKTK' A
#
# COMPACT_ATOMS: atom_id res chain seq x y z
N PRO A 1 9.00 9.65 12.31
CA PRO A 1 7.94 8.90 11.64
C PRO A 1 8.23 7.41 11.71
N THR A 2 7.19 6.66 11.93
CA THR A 2 7.31 5.22 12.04
C THR A 2 7.02 4.58 10.69
N LEU A 3 7.40 3.32 10.57
CA LEU A 3 7.07 2.57 9.37
C LEU A 3 5.56 2.55 9.14
N GLU A 4 4.80 2.44 10.21
CA GLU A 4 3.36 2.39 10.10
C GLU A 4 2.80 3.66 9.47
N VAL A 5 3.31 4.82 9.88
CA VAL A 5 2.84 6.07 9.31
C VAL A 5 3.17 6.14 7.81
N ALA A 6 4.38 5.74 7.45
CA ALA A 6 4.77 5.77 6.04
C ALA A 6 3.89 4.85 5.20
N VAL A 7 3.59 3.66 5.74
CA VAL A 7 2.74 2.72 5.02
C VAL A 7 1.34 3.27 4.86
N LYS A 8 0.80 3.86 5.91
CA LYS A 8 -0.56 4.40 5.84
C LYS A 8 -0.66 5.52 4.82
N GLU A 9 0.36 6.36 4.73
CA GLU A 9 0.36 7.42 3.73
C GLU A 9 0.38 6.85 2.31
N LYS A 10 1.18 5.81 2.09
CA LYS A 10 1.20 5.17 0.78
C LYS A 10 -0.15 4.55 0.43
N ILE A 11 -0.78 3.91 1.41
CA ILE A 11 -2.09 3.32 1.19
C ILE A 11 -3.09 4.39 0.82
N ARG A 12 -3.04 5.53 1.50
CA ARG A 12 -3.95 6.62 1.22
C ARG A 12 -3.80 7.12 -0.22
N VAL A 13 -2.56 7.31 -0.65
CA VAL A 13 -2.31 7.75 -2.01
C VAL A 13 -2.80 6.71 -3.01
N ARG A 14 -2.60 5.44 -2.70
CA ARG A 14 -3.09 4.36 -3.54
C ARG A 14 -4.61 4.41 -3.68
N GLU A 15 -5.31 4.62 -2.57
CA GLU A 15 -6.76 4.68 -2.63
C GLU A 15 -7.24 5.89 -3.43
N GLU A 16 -6.57 7.01 -3.28
CA GLU A 16 -6.92 8.19 -4.06
C GLU A 16 -6.66 7.96 -5.54
N ALA A 17 -5.57 7.29 -5.86
CA ALA A 17 -5.26 6.98 -7.25
C ALA A 17 -6.33 6.08 -7.86
N ARG A 18 -6.79 5.07 -7.11
CA ARG A 18 -7.83 4.18 -7.61
C ARG A 18 -9.15 4.93 -7.79
N ALA A 19 -9.48 5.82 -6.88
CA ALA A 19 -10.68 6.61 -7.00
C ALA A 19 -10.64 7.50 -8.23
N ALA A 20 -9.45 7.98 -8.58
CA ALA A 20 -9.26 8.78 -9.79
C ALA A 20 -9.03 7.91 -11.03
N LYS A 21 -9.08 6.60 -10.88
CA LYS A 21 -8.86 5.63 -11.95
C LYS A 21 -7.45 5.71 -12.50
N ASP A 22 -6.52 6.15 -11.67
CA ASP A 22 -5.11 6.19 -12.04
C ASP A 22 -4.47 4.89 -11.57
N TYR A 23 -4.75 3.83 -12.29
CA TYR A 23 -4.33 2.50 -11.84
C TYR A 23 -2.82 2.31 -11.97
N ALA A 24 -2.19 3.04 -12.87
CA ALA A 24 -0.74 2.96 -13.00
C ALA A 24 -0.06 3.42 -11.72
N LEU A 25 -0.54 4.53 -11.16
CA LEU A 25 0.03 5.04 -9.92
C LEU A 25 -0.26 4.10 -8.76
N ALA A 26 -1.49 3.59 -8.70
CA ALA A 26 -1.85 2.67 -7.63
C ALA A 26 -0.97 1.41 -7.65
N ASP A 27 -0.73 0.89 -8.84
CA ASP A 27 0.10 -0.29 -8.98
C ASP A 27 1.55 -0.01 -8.60
N ARG A 28 2.03 1.17 -8.97
CA ARG A 28 3.39 1.56 -8.63
C ARG A 28 3.57 1.62 -7.11
N ILE A 29 2.60 2.19 -6.41
CA ILE A 29 2.68 2.28 -4.95
C ILE A 29 2.68 0.88 -4.35
N ARG A 30 1.83 0.00 -4.87
CA ARG A 30 1.78 -1.37 -4.39
C ARG A 30 3.13 -2.05 -4.56
N GLN A 31 3.78 -1.85 -5.69
CA GLN A 31 5.08 -2.46 -5.92
C GLN A 31 6.16 -1.87 -5.03
N GLU A 32 6.10 -0.58 -4.77
CA GLU A 32 7.06 0.02 -3.84
C GLU A 32 6.94 -0.57 -2.45
N LEU A 33 5.70 -0.78 -2.00
CA LEU A 33 5.49 -1.39 -0.70
C LEU A 33 5.96 -2.83 -0.69
N LEU A 34 5.70 -3.55 -1.77
CA LEU A 34 6.13 -4.94 -1.85
C LEU A 34 7.64 -5.05 -1.78
N GLN A 35 8.36 -4.15 -2.44
CA GLN A 35 9.81 -4.16 -2.38
C GLN A 35 10.33 -3.86 -0.97
N ALA A 36 9.56 -3.13 -0.20
CA ALA A 36 9.90 -2.87 1.19
C ALA A 36 9.48 -4.00 2.13
N GLY A 37 8.90 -5.05 1.59
CA GLY A 37 8.47 -6.19 2.40
C GLY A 37 7.08 -6.02 2.98
N ILE A 38 6.25 -5.21 2.36
CA ILE A 38 4.90 -4.94 2.85
C ILE A 38 3.90 -5.44 1.83
N ILE A 39 2.95 -6.23 2.29
CA ILE A 39 1.90 -6.78 1.44
C ILE A 39 0.58 -6.14 1.81
N LEU A 40 -0.13 -5.65 0.79
CA LEU A 40 -1.45 -5.09 0.98
C LEU A 40 -2.50 -6.15 0.71
N GLU A 41 -3.54 -6.16 1.52
CA GLU A 41 -4.66 -7.08 1.36
C GLU A 41 -5.95 -6.28 1.36
N ASP A 42 -6.78 -6.51 0.35
CA ASP A 42 -8.10 -5.90 0.30
C ASP A 42 -9.07 -6.80 1.05
N THR A 43 -9.77 -6.23 2.02
CA THR A 43 -10.76 -6.96 2.78
C THR A 43 -12.07 -6.21 2.73
N LYS A 44 -13.12 -6.85 3.21
CA LYS A 44 -14.44 -6.21 3.24
C LYS A 44 -14.44 -4.98 4.13
N GLU A 45 -13.54 -4.94 5.10
CA GLU A 45 -13.48 -3.83 6.05
C GLU A 45 -12.52 -2.75 5.61
N GLY A 46 -11.82 -2.96 4.51
CA GLY A 46 -10.87 -1.99 4.01
C GLY A 46 -9.55 -2.64 3.67
N VAL A 47 -8.56 -1.81 3.44
CA VAL A 47 -7.23 -2.29 3.08
C VAL A 47 -6.46 -2.59 4.36
N ARG A 48 -5.87 -3.76 4.40
CA ARG A 48 -4.97 -4.15 5.47
C ARG A 48 -3.58 -4.36 4.90
N TRP A 49 -2.60 -4.37 5.77
CA TRP A 49 -1.23 -4.59 5.34
C TRP A 49 -0.49 -5.36 6.41
N LYS A 50 0.52 -6.05 5.97
CA LYS A 50 1.40 -6.75 6.89
C LYS A 50 2.82 -6.69 6.39
N VAL A 51 3.76 -6.77 7.30
CA VAL A 51 5.18 -6.74 6.98
C VAL A 51 5.68 -8.17 6.94
N ILE A 52 6.31 -8.55 5.83
CA ILE A 52 6.98 -9.83 5.74
C ILE A 52 8.47 -9.58 5.85
N LYS A 53 9.11 -10.37 6.67
CA LYS A 53 10.54 -10.28 6.80
C LYS A 53 11.18 -11.21 5.79
N THR A 54 11.74 -10.62 4.77
CA THR A 54 12.52 -11.40 3.83
C THR A 54 13.95 -11.36 4.30
N LYS A 55 14.52 -12.49 4.35
CA LYS A 55 15.83 -12.50 4.92
C LYS A 55 16.76 -13.24 4.05
#